data_964b7b0399bd7ace85b70cfeec34fce1
#
_entry.id   964b7b0399bd7ace85b70cfeec34fce1
#
_cell.length_a   1.000
_cell.length_b   1.000
_cell.length_c   1.000
_cell.angle_alpha   90.00
_cell.angle_beta   90.00
_cell.angle_gamma   90.00
#
_symmetry.space_group_name_H-M   'P 1'
#
loop_
_entity.id
_entity.type
_entity.pdbx_description
1 polymer ?
#
loop_
_entity_poly.entity_id
_entity_poly.type
_entity_poly.pdbx_seq_one_letter_code
_entity_poly.pdbx_strand_id
1 'polypeptide(L)'
;MHQMPPKCSWSNPHKTMKTKILTAAFIIIAAVSAAAQPHPQDKGYNFIQNISYTSADETDAYRKERCVLDIYYPETDKGFATLVWFHGGGLEGGNKELLEGFRRQGFAVVSVNYRLFPKCKCPDYIDDAAMAVAWVFDNIAKYGGNNEQIYVSGHSAGGYLTLMVALAKEYMAKYGADADKIAKAYPVSGQTVTHYTIRKERGLPDGIPVIDEYAPMTYASRGGAPMILISGDRELEMLARYEENAHLQALLKNFGHDSVLYEMQGFNHVSVLAPAVALITSDIKKLWKQYSTSSAR
;
A
#
# COMPACT_ATOMS: atom_id res chain seq x y z
N MET A 1 -39.29 -5.33 61.64
CA MET A 1 -40.52 -5.62 60.92
C MET A 1 -40.45 -4.86 59.60
N HIS A 2 -40.07 -5.54 58.53
CA HIS A 2 -40.13 -4.98 57.16
C HIS A 2 -40.88 -5.99 56.30
N GLN A 3 -42.02 -5.55 55.81
CA GLN A 3 -42.94 -6.31 54.97
C GLN A 3 -42.38 -6.47 53.56
N MET A 4 -42.45 -7.69 53.01
CA MET A 4 -42.21 -8.01 51.61
C MET A 4 -43.46 -7.69 50.76
N PRO A 5 -43.28 -7.22 49.53
CA PRO A 5 -44.41 -7.08 48.59
C PRO A 5 -44.72 -8.43 47.86
N PRO A 6 -45.92 -8.56 47.32
CA PRO A 6 -46.49 -9.84 46.89
C PRO A 6 -46.00 -10.32 45.53
N LYS A 7 -45.97 -11.66 45.38
CA LYS A 7 -45.63 -12.37 44.13
C LYS A 7 -46.73 -12.21 43.10
N CYS A 8 -46.40 -11.70 41.90
CA CYS A 8 -47.26 -11.75 40.74
C CYS A 8 -47.07 -13.07 39.96
N SER A 9 -48.16 -13.80 39.82
CA SER A 9 -48.28 -14.99 38.99
C SER A 9 -48.61 -14.62 37.55
N TRP A 10 -47.80 -15.06 36.63
CA TRP A 10 -48.12 -14.96 35.18
C TRP A 10 -48.41 -16.34 34.64
N SER A 11 -49.64 -16.49 34.14
CA SER A 11 -50.15 -17.69 33.44
C SER A 11 -49.60 -17.72 32.00
N ASN A 12 -49.17 -18.89 31.58
CA ASN A 12 -48.64 -19.20 30.29
C ASN A 12 -49.76 -19.62 29.31
N PRO A 13 -49.94 -19.03 28.14
CA PRO A 13 -50.74 -19.62 27.11
C PRO A 13 -49.80 -20.17 25.99
N HIS A 14 -49.79 -21.50 25.88
CA HIS A 14 -49.26 -22.18 24.70
C HIS A 14 -49.98 -21.74 23.43
N LYS A 15 -49.26 -21.06 22.53
CA LYS A 15 -49.65 -20.92 21.11
C LYS A 15 -48.63 -21.66 20.27
N THR A 16 -49.09 -22.80 19.73
CA THR A 16 -48.44 -23.54 18.66
C THR A 16 -48.25 -22.67 17.42
N MET A 17 -47.03 -22.34 17.12
CA MET A 17 -46.66 -21.65 15.89
C MET A 17 -46.18 -22.67 14.85
N LYS A 18 -46.96 -22.83 13.78
CA LYS A 18 -46.64 -23.66 12.63
C LYS A 18 -45.42 -23.08 11.91
N THR A 19 -44.30 -23.77 11.95
CA THR A 19 -43.08 -23.44 11.23
C THR A 19 -43.31 -23.60 9.73
N LYS A 20 -43.36 -22.50 8.99
CA LYS A 20 -43.28 -22.52 7.52
C LYS A 20 -41.78 -22.59 7.18
N ILE A 21 -41.37 -23.72 6.62
CA ILE A 21 -40.04 -23.92 6.03
C ILE A 21 -40.01 -23.10 4.75
N LEU A 22 -39.29 -21.95 4.78
CA LEU A 22 -38.94 -21.18 3.59
C LEU A 22 -37.69 -21.81 2.99
N THR A 23 -37.83 -22.52 1.86
CA THR A 23 -36.70 -23.00 1.06
C THR A 23 -36.06 -21.79 0.39
N ALA A 24 -34.94 -21.30 0.95
CA ALA A 24 -34.14 -20.30 0.29
C ALA A 24 -33.30 -20.95 -0.82
N ALA A 25 -33.67 -20.68 -2.06
CA ALA A 25 -32.87 -21.05 -3.22
C ALA A 25 -31.61 -20.19 -3.20
N PHE A 26 -30.43 -20.76 -2.92
CA PHE A 26 -29.15 -20.16 -3.12
C PHE A 26 -28.91 -20.01 -4.63
N ILE A 27 -29.10 -18.81 -5.15
CA ILE A 27 -28.59 -18.44 -6.48
C ILE A 27 -27.09 -18.22 -6.32
N ILE A 28 -26.28 -19.18 -6.73
CA ILE A 28 -24.82 -19.01 -6.91
C ILE A 28 -24.66 -18.09 -8.13
N ILE A 29 -24.50 -16.79 -7.88
CA ILE A 29 -24.00 -15.87 -8.89
C ILE A 29 -22.50 -16.16 -9.02
N ALA A 30 -22.15 -16.94 -10.05
CA ALA A 30 -20.77 -17.04 -10.51
C ALA A 30 -20.36 -15.62 -10.93
N ALA A 31 -19.51 -14.97 -10.11
CA ALA A 31 -18.86 -13.74 -10.49
C ALA A 31 -17.90 -14.05 -11.65
N VAL A 32 -18.38 -13.95 -12.87
CA VAL A 32 -17.53 -13.85 -14.04
C VAL A 32 -16.73 -12.59 -13.85
N SER A 33 -15.42 -12.74 -13.61
CA SER A 33 -14.46 -11.64 -13.61
C SER A 33 -14.53 -11.00 -15.01
N ALA A 34 -15.33 -9.95 -15.13
CA ALA A 34 -15.32 -9.12 -16.33
C ALA A 34 -13.93 -8.49 -16.38
N ALA A 35 -13.10 -8.90 -17.33
CA ALA A 35 -11.90 -8.16 -17.69
C ALA A 35 -12.34 -6.71 -17.91
N ALA A 36 -11.81 -5.79 -17.09
CA ALA A 36 -12.17 -4.38 -17.19
C ALA A 36 -11.85 -3.93 -18.61
N GLN A 37 -12.89 -3.53 -19.36
CA GLN A 37 -12.73 -2.97 -20.69
C GLN A 37 -11.81 -1.74 -20.57
N PRO A 38 -10.84 -1.55 -21.49
CA PRO A 38 -10.02 -0.36 -21.50
C PRO A 38 -10.92 0.87 -21.47
N HIS A 39 -10.68 1.77 -20.53
CA HIS A 39 -11.46 3.01 -20.46
C HIS A 39 -11.22 3.76 -21.79
N PRO A 40 -12.25 4.29 -22.49
CA PRO A 40 -12.09 4.95 -23.78
C PRO A 40 -11.04 6.07 -23.82
N GLN A 41 -10.73 6.63 -22.65
CA GLN A 41 -9.72 7.68 -22.47
C GLN A 41 -8.28 7.13 -22.36
N ASP A 42 -8.06 5.81 -22.22
CA ASP A 42 -6.72 5.20 -22.07
C ASP A 42 -6.06 4.86 -23.42
N LYS A 43 -6.47 5.52 -24.50
CA LYS A 43 -5.86 5.35 -25.83
C LYS A 43 -4.35 5.55 -25.75
N GLY A 44 -3.58 4.59 -26.28
CA GLY A 44 -2.12 4.59 -26.24
C GLY A 44 -1.53 4.00 -24.95
N TYR A 45 -2.35 3.34 -24.13
CA TYR A 45 -1.92 2.62 -22.93
C TYR A 45 -2.48 1.21 -22.88
N ASN A 46 -1.66 0.28 -22.39
CA ASN A 46 -2.07 -1.07 -22.06
C ASN A 46 -2.41 -1.17 -20.58
N PHE A 47 -3.38 -2.05 -20.26
CA PHE A 47 -3.74 -2.36 -18.88
C PHE A 47 -3.86 -3.87 -18.72
N ILE A 48 -2.91 -4.49 -18.02
CA ILE A 48 -2.89 -5.93 -17.73
C ILE A 48 -3.16 -6.11 -16.25
N GLN A 49 -4.13 -6.98 -15.93
CA GLN A 49 -4.62 -7.14 -14.57
C GLN A 49 -4.31 -8.54 -14.02
N ASN A 50 -4.22 -8.61 -12.68
CA ASN A 50 -4.10 -9.86 -11.93
C ASN A 50 -2.89 -10.71 -12.29
N ILE A 51 -1.75 -10.07 -12.53
CA ILE A 51 -0.48 -10.76 -12.73
C ILE A 51 0.01 -11.23 -11.36
N SER A 52 0.21 -12.53 -11.21
CA SER A 52 0.82 -13.08 -9.98
C SER A 52 2.28 -12.67 -9.89
N TYR A 53 2.70 -12.23 -8.71
CA TYR A 53 4.10 -11.99 -8.41
C TYR A 53 4.71 -13.04 -7.45
N THR A 54 3.93 -14.09 -7.11
CA THR A 54 4.44 -15.26 -6.38
C THR A 54 5.16 -16.23 -7.30
N SER A 55 5.92 -17.17 -6.71
CA SER A 55 6.49 -18.29 -7.45
C SER A 55 5.39 -19.19 -8.05
N ALA A 56 5.72 -19.92 -9.12
CA ALA A 56 4.77 -20.81 -9.79
C ALA A 56 4.34 -22.01 -8.91
N ASP A 57 5.15 -22.37 -7.94
CA ASP A 57 4.94 -23.47 -6.98
C ASP A 57 4.34 -22.99 -5.64
N GLU A 58 3.89 -21.74 -5.54
CA GLU A 58 3.20 -21.25 -4.34
C GLU A 58 1.98 -22.12 -4.01
N THR A 59 1.86 -22.53 -2.76
CA THR A 59 0.78 -23.43 -2.30
C THR A 59 -0.26 -22.73 -1.42
N ASP A 60 0.11 -21.62 -0.77
CA ASP A 60 -0.83 -20.84 0.06
C ASP A 60 -1.90 -20.20 -0.81
N ALA A 61 -3.14 -20.65 -0.66
CA ALA A 61 -4.29 -20.19 -1.45
C ALA A 61 -4.56 -18.68 -1.23
N TYR A 62 -4.39 -18.16 -0.01
CA TYR A 62 -4.62 -16.75 0.28
C TYR A 62 -3.50 -15.87 -0.30
N ARG A 63 -2.25 -16.35 -0.27
CA ARG A 63 -1.14 -15.67 -0.93
C ARG A 63 -1.34 -15.59 -2.44
N LYS A 64 -1.77 -16.70 -3.09
CA LYS A 64 -2.14 -16.71 -4.51
C LYS A 64 -3.27 -15.73 -4.85
N GLU A 65 -4.29 -15.67 -3.99
CA GLU A 65 -5.43 -14.76 -4.16
C GLU A 65 -4.99 -13.29 -4.08
N ARG A 66 -4.15 -12.97 -3.08
CA ARG A 66 -3.81 -11.58 -2.78
C ARG A 66 -2.55 -11.07 -3.46
N CYS A 67 -1.55 -11.93 -3.67
CA CYS A 67 -0.27 -11.49 -4.23
C CYS A 67 -0.34 -11.38 -5.76
N VAL A 68 -1.19 -10.46 -6.21
CA VAL A 68 -1.37 -10.09 -7.61
C VAL A 68 -1.24 -8.58 -7.79
N LEU A 69 -0.77 -8.19 -8.96
CA LEU A 69 -0.60 -6.77 -9.34
C LEU A 69 -1.25 -6.49 -10.70
N ASP A 70 -1.50 -5.21 -10.96
CA ASP A 70 -1.93 -4.72 -12.27
C ASP A 70 -0.84 -3.80 -12.83
N ILE A 71 -0.61 -3.85 -14.13
CA ILE A 71 0.31 -2.98 -14.83
C ILE A 71 -0.45 -2.12 -15.85
N TYR A 72 -0.36 -0.81 -15.70
CA TYR A 72 -0.81 0.19 -16.65
C TYR A 72 0.42 0.89 -17.25
N TYR A 73 0.61 0.86 -18.56
CA TYR A 73 1.85 1.32 -19.19
C TYR A 73 1.65 1.86 -20.60
N PRO A 74 2.52 2.80 -21.09
CA PRO A 74 2.48 3.31 -22.45
C PRO A 74 2.65 2.19 -23.48
N GLU A 75 1.83 2.18 -24.53
CA GLU A 75 1.82 1.13 -25.56
C GLU A 75 3.06 1.20 -26.46
N THR A 76 3.43 2.40 -26.89
CA THR A 76 4.46 2.63 -27.91
C THR A 76 5.80 3.08 -27.35
N ASP A 77 5.83 3.73 -26.21
CA ASP A 77 7.05 4.24 -25.59
C ASP A 77 7.89 3.09 -25.01
N LYS A 78 9.20 3.24 -25.06
CA LYS A 78 10.16 2.30 -24.45
C LYS A 78 11.08 3.04 -23.50
N GLY A 79 11.59 2.31 -22.50
CA GLY A 79 12.46 2.87 -21.47
C GLY A 79 11.71 3.78 -20.48
N PHE A 80 10.38 3.67 -20.37
CA PHE A 80 9.59 4.48 -19.45
C PHE A 80 9.89 4.19 -17.99
N ALA A 81 9.70 5.19 -17.16
CA ALA A 81 9.74 5.05 -15.69
C ALA A 81 8.56 4.24 -15.18
N THR A 82 8.69 3.62 -14.00
CA THR A 82 7.64 2.79 -13.41
C THR A 82 7.40 3.19 -11.95
N LEU A 83 6.15 3.48 -11.61
CA LEU A 83 5.71 3.71 -10.23
C LEU A 83 5.03 2.45 -9.69
N VAL A 84 5.57 1.86 -8.62
CA VAL A 84 4.90 0.82 -7.83
C VAL A 84 4.04 1.50 -6.78
N TRP A 85 2.75 1.19 -6.75
CA TRP A 85 1.77 1.81 -5.86
C TRP A 85 1.14 0.79 -4.92
N PHE A 86 1.24 1.05 -3.61
CA PHE A 86 0.60 0.29 -2.55
C PHE A 86 -0.63 1.04 -2.01
N HIS A 87 -1.78 0.37 -2.00
CA HIS A 87 -3.02 0.93 -1.46
C HIS A 87 -2.98 1.10 0.08
N GLY A 88 -3.84 1.97 0.60
CA GLY A 88 -4.08 2.11 2.04
C GLY A 88 -5.01 1.03 2.59
N GLY A 89 -5.56 1.28 3.78
CA GLY A 89 -6.54 0.39 4.43
C GLY A 89 -6.03 -0.29 5.68
N GLY A 90 -5.02 0.29 6.35
CA GLY A 90 -4.61 -0.12 7.69
C GLY A 90 -4.00 -1.53 7.78
N LEU A 91 -3.52 -2.12 6.70
CA LEU A 91 -3.11 -3.53 6.60
C LEU A 91 -4.26 -4.53 6.88
N GLU A 92 -5.50 -4.05 6.99
CA GLU A 92 -6.69 -4.84 7.29
C GLU A 92 -7.70 -4.86 6.14
N GLY A 93 -7.57 -3.94 5.17
CA GLY A 93 -8.47 -3.80 4.04
C GLY A 93 -7.80 -3.13 2.84
N GLY A 94 -8.58 -2.89 1.80
CA GLY A 94 -8.14 -2.25 0.57
C GLY A 94 -7.82 -3.24 -0.56
N ASN A 95 -7.67 -2.67 -1.75
CA ASN A 95 -7.33 -3.38 -2.97
C ASN A 95 -6.47 -2.48 -3.85
N LYS A 96 -5.69 -3.13 -4.74
CA LYS A 96 -4.94 -2.44 -5.79
C LYS A 96 -5.85 -1.53 -6.60
N GLU A 97 -5.38 -0.34 -6.86
CA GLU A 97 -6.13 0.68 -7.57
C GLU A 97 -5.21 1.50 -8.49
N LEU A 98 -5.72 1.90 -9.62
CA LEU A 98 -5.05 2.85 -10.49
C LEU A 98 -5.68 4.23 -10.30
N LEU A 99 -5.02 5.09 -9.55
CA LEU A 99 -5.50 6.45 -9.29
C LEU A 99 -5.56 7.26 -10.58
N GLU A 100 -6.65 8.02 -10.78
CA GLU A 100 -6.87 8.79 -12.01
C GLU A 100 -5.73 9.77 -12.32
N GLY A 101 -5.14 10.39 -11.30
CA GLY A 101 -4.03 11.32 -11.49
C GLY A 101 -2.71 10.68 -11.97
N PHE A 102 -2.60 9.36 -11.91
CA PHE A 102 -1.45 8.63 -12.45
C PHE A 102 -1.70 8.13 -13.88
N ARG A 103 -2.95 8.20 -14.40
CA ARG A 103 -3.24 7.75 -15.76
C ARG A 103 -2.63 8.69 -16.80
N ARG A 104 -2.20 8.14 -17.91
CA ARG A 104 -1.74 8.89 -19.10
C ARG A 104 -0.58 9.87 -18.83
N GLN A 105 0.29 9.51 -17.87
CA GLN A 105 1.39 10.39 -17.46
C GLN A 105 2.73 10.12 -18.18
N GLY A 106 2.79 9.16 -19.10
CA GLY A 106 4.00 8.80 -19.83
C GLY A 106 4.90 7.79 -19.09
N PHE A 107 4.51 7.34 -17.90
CA PHE A 107 5.16 6.29 -17.14
C PHE A 107 4.20 5.13 -16.84
N ALA A 108 4.75 3.99 -16.45
CA ALA A 108 3.95 2.85 -16.02
C ALA A 108 3.54 2.98 -14.53
N VAL A 109 2.37 2.43 -14.21
CA VAL A 109 1.90 2.27 -12.83
C VAL A 109 1.67 0.79 -12.55
N VAL A 110 2.31 0.27 -11.52
CA VAL A 110 2.12 -1.09 -11.02
C VAL A 110 1.35 -1.01 -9.71
N SER A 111 0.05 -1.32 -9.74
CA SER A 111 -0.82 -1.31 -8.56
C SER A 111 -0.79 -2.68 -7.90
N VAL A 112 -0.47 -2.74 -6.60
CA VAL A 112 -0.15 -3.98 -5.89
C VAL A 112 -1.20 -4.31 -4.84
N ASN A 113 -1.72 -5.53 -4.86
CA ASN A 113 -2.37 -6.17 -3.72
C ASN A 113 -1.33 -6.90 -2.87
N TYR A 114 -1.58 -6.99 -1.58
CA TYR A 114 -0.80 -7.72 -0.60
C TYR A 114 -1.73 -8.39 0.41
N ARG A 115 -1.26 -9.42 1.13
CA ARG A 115 -2.07 -10.09 2.16
C ARG A 115 -2.39 -9.13 3.31
N LEU A 116 -3.53 -9.37 3.97
CA LEU A 116 -4.11 -8.48 4.98
C LEU A 116 -4.38 -9.23 6.28
N PHE A 117 -4.19 -8.53 7.40
CA PHE A 117 -4.66 -8.98 8.71
C PHE A 117 -6.21 -9.05 8.71
N PRO A 118 -6.86 -9.99 9.41
CA PRO A 118 -6.27 -11.06 10.24
C PRO A 118 -5.95 -12.37 9.51
N LYS A 119 -6.14 -12.45 8.18
CA LYS A 119 -5.86 -13.67 7.42
C LYS A 119 -4.37 -13.97 7.30
N CYS A 120 -3.53 -12.96 7.43
CA CYS A 120 -2.08 -13.11 7.63
C CYS A 120 -1.61 -12.22 8.79
N LYS A 121 -0.36 -12.33 9.16
CA LYS A 121 0.25 -11.58 10.26
C LYS A 121 1.57 -10.94 9.83
N CYS A 122 2.06 -10.00 10.66
CA CYS A 122 3.40 -9.45 10.48
C CYS A 122 4.45 -10.58 10.56
N PRO A 123 5.42 -10.64 9.63
CA PRO A 123 5.75 -9.65 8.60
C PRO A 123 5.17 -9.91 7.19
N ASP A 124 4.21 -10.80 7.01
CA ASP A 124 3.74 -11.28 5.71
C ASP A 124 3.43 -10.17 4.70
N TYR A 125 2.74 -9.10 5.10
CA TYR A 125 2.39 -8.00 4.19
C TYR A 125 3.60 -7.13 3.82
N ILE A 126 4.64 -7.05 4.67
CA ILE A 126 5.90 -6.39 4.35
C ILE A 126 6.68 -7.24 3.34
N ASP A 127 6.70 -8.54 3.57
CA ASP A 127 7.34 -9.52 2.71
C ASP A 127 6.70 -9.55 1.32
N ASP A 128 5.35 -9.52 1.24
CA ASP A 128 4.60 -9.43 0.00
C ASP A 128 4.91 -8.12 -0.76
N ALA A 129 5.01 -6.99 -0.07
CA ALA A 129 5.36 -5.71 -0.68
C ALA A 129 6.78 -5.74 -1.29
N ALA A 130 7.75 -6.29 -0.55
CA ALA A 130 9.11 -6.43 -1.03
C ALA A 130 9.21 -7.39 -2.23
N MET A 131 8.48 -8.52 -2.18
CA MET A 131 8.40 -9.48 -3.30
C MET A 131 7.80 -8.83 -4.55
N ALA A 132 6.76 -8.00 -4.41
CA ALA A 132 6.15 -7.30 -5.53
C ALA A 132 7.12 -6.30 -6.18
N VAL A 133 7.88 -5.53 -5.40
CA VAL A 133 8.89 -4.60 -5.93
C VAL A 133 10.02 -5.36 -6.62
N ALA A 134 10.51 -6.44 -6.02
CA ALA A 134 11.52 -7.30 -6.63
C ALA A 134 11.03 -7.87 -7.97
N TRP A 135 9.78 -8.35 -8.02
CA TRP A 135 9.16 -8.81 -9.26
C TRP A 135 9.16 -7.72 -10.35
N VAL A 136 8.90 -6.45 -9.98
CA VAL A 136 8.94 -5.33 -10.95
C VAL A 136 10.36 -5.12 -11.49
N PHE A 137 11.41 -5.17 -10.67
CA PHE A 137 12.79 -5.09 -11.11
C PHE A 137 13.13 -6.15 -12.16
N ASP A 138 12.65 -7.38 -11.97
CA ASP A 138 12.95 -8.53 -12.85
C ASP A 138 12.11 -8.54 -14.12
N ASN A 139 10.93 -7.91 -14.12
CA ASN A 139 9.95 -8.14 -15.19
C ASN A 139 9.57 -6.89 -15.99
N ILE A 140 9.73 -5.69 -15.46
CA ILE A 140 9.19 -4.48 -16.13
C ILE A 140 9.81 -4.23 -17.50
N ALA A 141 11.03 -4.66 -17.75
CA ALA A 141 11.68 -4.58 -19.05
C ALA A 141 10.94 -5.37 -20.15
N LYS A 142 10.24 -6.45 -19.80
CA LYS A 142 9.41 -7.24 -20.73
C LYS A 142 8.23 -6.44 -21.28
N TYR A 143 7.79 -5.43 -20.53
CA TYR A 143 6.72 -4.51 -20.90
C TYR A 143 7.25 -3.24 -21.58
N GLY A 144 8.57 -3.07 -21.63
CA GLY A 144 9.24 -1.91 -22.21
C GLY A 144 9.67 -0.85 -21.21
N GLY A 145 9.53 -1.10 -19.90
CA GLY A 145 9.99 -0.18 -18.84
C GLY A 145 11.51 -0.26 -18.61
N ASN A 146 12.03 0.76 -17.94
CA ASN A 146 13.42 0.82 -17.52
C ASN A 146 13.55 0.38 -16.06
N ASN A 147 14.29 -0.70 -15.79
CA ASN A 147 14.51 -1.24 -14.45
C ASN A 147 15.45 -0.39 -13.57
N GLU A 148 16.08 0.64 -14.11
CA GLU A 148 16.83 1.65 -13.35
C GLU A 148 15.96 2.85 -12.94
N GLN A 149 14.71 2.92 -13.42
CA GLN A 149 13.77 4.00 -13.17
C GLN A 149 12.49 3.48 -12.49
N ILE A 150 12.68 2.75 -11.38
CA ILE A 150 11.61 2.22 -10.56
C ILE A 150 11.44 3.08 -9.32
N TYR A 151 10.24 3.60 -9.15
CA TYR A 151 9.80 4.43 -8.04
C TYR A 151 8.79 3.67 -7.19
N VAL A 152 8.79 3.88 -5.88
CA VAL A 152 7.88 3.19 -4.97
C VAL A 152 7.09 4.21 -4.18
N SER A 153 5.78 4.02 -4.09
CA SER A 153 4.87 4.89 -3.35
C SER A 153 3.68 4.11 -2.79
N GLY A 154 2.96 4.74 -1.89
CA GLY A 154 1.72 4.23 -1.34
C GLY A 154 1.17 5.18 -0.30
N HIS A 155 -0.10 5.00 0.05
CA HIS A 155 -0.81 5.86 0.99
C HIS A 155 -1.09 5.12 2.30
N SER A 156 -0.95 5.80 3.44
CA SER A 156 -1.31 5.25 4.76
C SER A 156 -0.55 3.95 5.05
N ALA A 157 -1.24 2.80 5.15
CA ALA A 157 -0.61 1.48 5.23
C ALA A 157 0.33 1.21 4.04
N GLY A 158 -0.04 1.65 2.82
CA GLY A 158 0.85 1.59 1.66
C GLY A 158 2.07 2.49 1.79
N GLY A 159 1.94 3.65 2.44
CA GLY A 159 3.06 4.53 2.79
C GLY A 159 4.01 3.87 3.80
N TYR A 160 3.47 3.16 4.78
CA TYR A 160 4.26 2.34 5.70
C TYR A 160 5.02 1.22 4.95
N LEU A 161 4.36 0.50 4.04
CA LEU A 161 5.01 -0.53 3.22
C LEU A 161 6.11 0.06 2.34
N THR A 162 5.86 1.24 1.74
CA THR A 162 6.87 1.99 0.98
C THR A 162 8.13 2.26 1.81
N LEU A 163 7.95 2.72 3.06
CA LEU A 163 9.06 2.96 3.99
C LEU A 163 9.79 1.68 4.35
N MET A 164 9.09 0.60 4.68
CA MET A 164 9.71 -0.68 5.02
C MET A 164 10.51 -1.26 3.84
N VAL A 165 9.96 -1.23 2.63
CA VAL A 165 10.65 -1.71 1.42
C VAL A 165 11.92 -0.90 1.13
N ALA A 166 11.84 0.42 1.29
CA ALA A 166 12.97 1.30 0.98
C ALA A 166 14.08 1.29 2.04
N LEU A 167 13.76 1.05 3.31
CA LEU A 167 14.70 1.19 4.42
C LEU A 167 15.14 -0.15 5.04
N ALA A 168 14.24 -1.13 5.17
CA ALA A 168 14.51 -2.46 5.71
C ALA A 168 14.95 -3.40 4.57
N LYS A 169 16.17 -3.17 4.07
CA LYS A 169 16.71 -3.76 2.83
C LYS A 169 16.70 -5.29 2.80
N GLU A 170 16.74 -5.93 3.96
CA GLU A 170 16.69 -7.38 4.11
C GLU A 170 15.44 -8.01 3.50
N TYR A 171 14.30 -7.30 3.46
CA TYR A 171 13.09 -7.82 2.83
C TYR A 171 13.23 -7.95 1.31
N MET A 172 13.78 -6.94 0.63
CA MET A 172 14.05 -7.02 -0.81
C MET A 172 15.17 -8.03 -1.13
N ALA A 173 16.21 -8.11 -0.27
CA ALA A 173 17.32 -9.02 -0.46
C ALA A 173 16.90 -10.50 -0.46
N LYS A 174 15.82 -10.88 0.24
CA LYS A 174 15.24 -12.23 0.18
C LYS A 174 14.85 -12.66 -1.24
N TYR A 175 14.51 -11.70 -2.09
CA TYR A 175 14.09 -11.90 -3.46
C TYR A 175 15.16 -11.52 -4.49
N GLY A 176 16.41 -11.37 -4.04
CA GLY A 176 17.55 -11.05 -4.90
C GLY A 176 17.58 -9.61 -5.41
N ALA A 177 16.72 -8.73 -4.87
CA ALA A 177 16.65 -7.34 -5.27
C ALA A 177 17.35 -6.42 -4.26
N ASP A 178 17.87 -5.31 -4.76
CA ASP A 178 18.59 -4.31 -3.98
C ASP A 178 17.72 -3.06 -3.79
N ALA A 179 17.33 -2.75 -2.56
CA ALA A 179 16.52 -1.59 -2.23
C ALA A 179 17.21 -0.25 -2.56
N ASP A 180 18.54 -0.21 -2.60
CA ASP A 180 19.29 1.00 -2.98
C ASP A 180 19.16 1.34 -4.47
N LYS A 181 18.64 0.41 -5.28
CA LYS A 181 18.32 0.63 -6.70
C LYS A 181 16.94 1.24 -6.94
N ILE A 182 16.12 1.42 -5.90
CA ILE A 182 14.89 2.20 -6.01
C ILE A 182 15.27 3.64 -6.35
N ALA A 183 14.81 4.15 -7.48
CA ALA A 183 15.19 5.48 -7.96
C ALA A 183 14.75 6.60 -6.99
N LYS A 184 13.56 6.49 -6.41
CA LYS A 184 13.07 7.32 -5.29
C LYS A 184 11.83 6.69 -4.66
N ALA A 185 11.64 6.94 -3.35
CA ALA A 185 10.46 6.53 -2.59
C ALA A 185 9.59 7.73 -2.20
N TYR A 186 8.27 7.55 -2.27
CA TYR A 186 7.28 8.59 -1.94
C TYR A 186 6.23 8.04 -0.96
N PRO A 187 6.57 7.85 0.32
CA PRO A 187 5.58 7.43 1.31
C PRO A 187 4.59 8.58 1.59
N VAL A 188 3.29 8.34 1.38
CA VAL A 188 2.22 9.31 1.63
C VAL A 188 1.52 8.95 2.93
N SER A 189 1.60 9.82 3.93
CA SER A 189 1.00 9.64 5.27
C SER A 189 1.28 8.26 5.88
N GLY A 190 2.48 7.72 5.61
CA GLY A 190 2.95 6.43 6.13
C GLY A 190 3.26 6.53 7.62
N GLN A 191 2.96 5.47 8.39
CA GLN A 191 3.38 5.35 9.78
C GLN A 191 4.88 5.03 9.84
N THR A 192 5.64 5.70 10.69
CA THR A 192 7.10 5.54 10.75
C THR A 192 7.59 4.78 11.98
N VAL A 193 6.69 4.57 12.94
CA VAL A 193 6.82 3.60 14.05
C VAL A 193 6.18 2.28 13.64
N THR A 194 6.28 1.24 14.46
CA THR A 194 5.59 -0.04 14.24
C THR A 194 4.10 0.19 14.03
N HIS A 195 3.60 -0.26 12.88
CA HIS A 195 2.23 0.04 12.42
C HIS A 195 1.18 -0.37 13.46
N TYR A 196 0.13 0.43 13.63
CA TYR A 196 -0.89 0.20 14.66
C TYR A 196 -1.57 -1.18 14.53
N THR A 197 -1.75 -1.72 13.32
CA THR A 197 -2.29 -3.07 13.11
C THR A 197 -1.35 -4.14 13.66
N ILE A 198 -0.03 -3.98 13.51
CA ILE A 198 0.96 -4.88 14.10
C ILE A 198 0.92 -4.81 15.62
N ARG A 199 0.76 -3.62 16.19
CA ARG A 199 0.58 -3.44 17.64
C ARG A 199 -0.71 -4.11 18.12
N LYS A 200 -1.83 -3.91 17.42
CA LYS A 200 -3.12 -4.59 17.65
C LYS A 200 -2.99 -6.11 17.60
N GLU A 201 -2.32 -6.62 16.57
CA GLU A 201 -2.03 -8.05 16.38
C GLU A 201 -1.30 -8.66 17.60
N ARG A 202 -0.45 -7.87 18.24
CA ARG A 202 0.34 -8.26 19.42
C ARG A 202 -0.32 -7.94 20.75
N GLY A 203 -1.53 -7.39 20.75
CA GLY A 203 -2.24 -6.95 21.95
C GLY A 203 -1.60 -5.75 22.65
N LEU A 204 -0.83 -4.94 21.90
CA LEU A 204 -0.20 -3.72 22.43
C LEU A 204 -1.17 -2.53 22.37
N PRO A 205 -1.02 -1.54 23.28
CA PRO A 205 -1.88 -0.36 23.30
C PRO A 205 -1.78 0.48 22.02
N ASP A 206 -2.89 0.96 21.51
CA ASP A 206 -2.95 1.76 20.27
C ASP A 206 -2.25 3.12 20.41
N GLY A 207 -2.35 3.78 21.55
CA GLY A 207 -1.85 5.13 21.77
C GLY A 207 -0.34 5.22 22.08
N ILE A 208 0.36 4.10 22.25
CA ILE A 208 1.78 4.09 22.63
C ILE A 208 2.62 3.70 21.41
N PRO A 209 3.50 4.58 20.92
CA PRO A 209 4.38 4.22 19.80
C PRO A 209 5.36 3.13 20.21
N VAL A 210 5.61 2.19 19.30
CA VAL A 210 6.62 1.14 19.44
C VAL A 210 7.62 1.30 18.30
N ILE A 211 8.91 1.22 18.61
CA ILE A 211 10.00 1.27 17.63
C ILE A 211 10.80 -0.02 17.79
N ASP A 212 10.53 -0.95 16.92
CA ASP A 212 11.19 -2.26 16.86
C ASP A 212 11.59 -2.59 15.41
N GLU A 213 11.84 -3.86 15.09
CA GLU A 213 12.21 -4.32 13.73
C GLU A 213 11.12 -4.10 12.66
N TYR A 214 9.92 -3.71 13.05
CA TYR A 214 8.81 -3.38 12.14
C TYR A 214 8.52 -1.87 12.09
N ALA A 215 9.39 -1.06 12.68
CA ALA A 215 9.32 0.38 12.60
C ALA A 215 10.30 0.91 11.53
N PRO A 216 9.86 1.63 10.49
CA PRO A 216 10.78 2.26 9.54
C PRO A 216 11.90 3.08 10.19
N MET A 217 11.62 3.75 11.32
CA MET A 217 12.61 4.53 12.07
C MET A 217 13.84 3.74 12.50
N THR A 218 13.70 2.44 12.77
CA THR A 218 14.80 1.55 13.16
C THR A 218 15.92 1.52 12.12
N TYR A 219 15.57 1.76 10.86
CA TYR A 219 16.45 1.63 9.72
C TYR A 219 17.02 2.96 9.21
N ALA A 220 16.71 4.08 9.86
CA ALA A 220 17.09 5.41 9.39
C ALA A 220 18.61 5.61 9.18
N SER A 221 19.46 4.85 9.90
CA SER A 221 20.92 4.95 9.79
C SER A 221 21.53 4.13 8.63
N ARG A 222 20.71 3.31 7.95
CA ARG A 222 21.24 2.37 6.93
C ARG A 222 21.40 2.98 5.54
N GLY A 223 21.00 4.24 5.35
CA GLY A 223 20.87 4.83 4.01
C GLY A 223 19.74 4.18 3.22
N GLY A 224 19.61 4.51 1.95
CA GLY A 224 18.57 3.95 1.09
C GLY A 224 18.27 4.86 -0.11
N ALA A 225 17.20 4.56 -0.83
CA ALA A 225 16.72 5.36 -1.94
C ALA A 225 16.39 6.80 -1.50
N PRO A 226 16.68 7.82 -2.32
CA PRO A 226 16.21 9.18 -2.07
C PRO A 226 14.72 9.19 -1.75
N MET A 227 14.26 10.07 -0.87
CA MET A 227 12.89 9.98 -0.35
C MET A 227 12.19 11.35 -0.25
N ILE A 228 10.96 11.40 -0.70
CA ILE A 228 10.04 12.51 -0.40
C ILE A 228 8.92 11.96 0.48
N LEU A 229 9.00 12.25 1.79
CA LEU A 229 7.90 12.01 2.70
C LEU A 229 6.80 13.06 2.47
N ILE A 230 5.56 12.62 2.40
CA ILE A 230 4.41 13.49 2.19
C ILE A 230 3.40 13.21 3.31
N SER A 231 2.98 14.26 4.00
CA SER A 231 1.95 14.18 5.05
C SER A 231 0.86 15.20 4.78
N GLY A 232 -0.35 14.94 5.24
CA GLY A 232 -1.38 15.97 5.35
C GLY A 232 -1.00 17.04 6.37
N ASP A 233 -1.90 17.99 6.53
CA ASP A 233 -1.81 19.06 7.53
C ASP A 233 -1.82 18.43 8.93
N ARG A 234 -0.84 18.77 9.77
CA ARG A 234 -0.70 18.20 11.12
C ARG A 234 -1.94 18.33 11.99
N GLU A 235 -2.73 19.37 11.78
CA GLU A 235 -3.96 19.62 12.53
C GLU A 235 -5.16 18.80 12.02
N LEU A 236 -5.04 18.20 10.82
CA LEU A 236 -6.10 17.46 10.14
C LEU A 236 -5.78 15.97 9.91
N GLU A 237 -4.51 15.60 10.07
CA GLU A 237 -4.02 14.23 9.92
C GLU A 237 -4.42 13.32 11.10
N MET A 238 -4.15 12.03 10.95
CA MET A 238 -4.22 11.09 12.07
C MET A 238 -3.22 11.51 13.17
N LEU A 239 -3.56 11.20 14.41
CA LEU A 239 -2.74 11.52 15.57
C LEU A 239 -1.25 11.22 15.34
N ALA A 240 -0.43 12.24 15.56
CA ALA A 240 1.04 12.23 15.46
C ALA A 240 1.61 11.80 14.09
N ARG A 241 0.81 11.70 13.04
CA ARG A 241 1.28 11.22 11.74
C ARG A 241 2.31 12.15 11.12
N TYR A 242 2.12 13.46 11.20
CA TYR A 242 3.09 14.43 10.74
C TYR A 242 4.36 14.38 11.60
N GLU A 243 4.23 14.37 12.92
CA GLU A 243 5.34 14.37 13.88
C GLU A 243 6.21 13.12 13.73
N GLU A 244 5.61 11.95 13.52
CA GLU A 244 6.33 10.71 13.22
C GLU A 244 7.17 10.87 11.94
N ASN A 245 6.59 11.41 10.86
CA ASN A 245 7.29 11.63 9.60
C ASN A 245 8.38 12.71 9.74
N ALA A 246 8.15 13.78 10.51
CA ALA A 246 9.14 14.80 10.79
C ALA A 246 10.31 14.23 11.61
N HIS A 247 10.04 13.37 12.58
CA HIS A 247 11.08 12.70 13.34
C HIS A 247 11.92 11.76 12.46
N LEU A 248 11.29 10.91 11.66
CA LEU A 248 12.02 10.06 10.71
C LEU A 248 12.89 10.89 9.75
N GLN A 249 12.35 11.99 9.19
CA GLN A 249 13.08 12.87 8.29
C GLN A 249 14.30 13.50 8.96
N ALA A 250 14.18 13.91 10.23
CA ALA A 250 15.31 14.45 11.00
C ALA A 250 16.41 13.39 11.21
N LEU A 251 16.03 12.13 11.51
CA LEU A 251 16.97 11.02 11.62
C LEU A 251 17.67 10.74 10.28
N LEU A 252 16.90 10.63 9.20
CA LEU A 252 17.43 10.39 7.86
C LEU A 252 18.46 11.45 7.47
N LYS A 253 18.16 12.74 7.68
CA LYS A 253 19.10 13.84 7.45
C LYS A 253 20.35 13.75 8.31
N ASN A 254 20.21 13.39 9.59
CA ASN A 254 21.35 13.24 10.49
C ASN A 254 22.33 12.15 10.00
N PHE A 255 21.82 11.14 9.32
CA PHE A 255 22.64 10.08 8.71
C PHE A 255 23.00 10.34 7.24
N GLY A 256 22.81 11.58 6.74
CA GLY A 256 23.21 11.97 5.39
C GLY A 256 22.31 11.45 4.27
N HIS A 257 21.10 10.99 4.60
CA HIS A 257 20.16 10.48 3.61
C HIS A 257 19.50 11.66 2.85
N ASP A 258 19.38 11.53 1.52
CA ASP A 258 18.65 12.48 0.68
C ASP A 258 17.13 12.32 0.93
N SER A 259 16.61 13.17 1.82
CA SER A 259 15.20 13.13 2.21
C SER A 259 14.61 14.52 2.42
N VAL A 260 13.35 14.68 1.99
CA VAL A 260 12.54 15.89 2.18
C VAL A 260 11.19 15.48 2.75
N LEU A 261 10.61 16.34 3.61
CA LEU A 261 9.23 16.21 4.08
C LEU A 261 8.39 17.37 3.54
N TYR A 262 7.26 17.05 2.94
CA TYR A 262 6.23 18.02 2.58
C TYR A 262 4.99 17.84 3.46
N GLU A 263 4.56 18.92 4.10
CA GLU A 263 3.29 19.04 4.76
C GLU A 263 2.29 19.69 3.80
N MET A 264 1.20 19.01 3.51
CA MET A 264 0.16 19.50 2.62
C MET A 264 -0.91 20.23 3.43
N GLN A 265 -0.73 21.57 3.57
CA GLN A 265 -1.60 22.42 4.37
C GLN A 265 -3.05 22.37 3.90
N GLY A 266 -3.99 22.18 4.85
CA GLY A 266 -5.42 22.09 4.62
C GLY A 266 -5.91 20.72 4.11
N PHE A 267 -5.04 19.73 3.98
CA PHE A 267 -5.42 18.37 3.55
C PHE A 267 -5.34 17.38 4.73
N ASN A 268 -6.42 16.64 4.94
CA ASN A 268 -6.47 15.55 5.93
C ASN A 268 -5.85 14.25 5.38
N HIS A 269 -5.87 13.19 6.20
CA HIS A 269 -5.32 11.87 5.87
C HIS A 269 -5.77 11.29 4.52
N VAL A 270 -7.00 11.56 4.10
CA VAL A 270 -7.54 11.05 2.83
C VAL A 270 -7.33 12.04 1.69
N SER A 271 -7.64 13.31 1.92
CA SER A 271 -7.58 14.34 0.87
C SER A 271 -6.15 14.69 0.45
N VAL A 272 -5.14 14.35 1.25
CA VAL A 272 -3.71 14.50 0.91
C VAL A 272 -3.31 13.76 -0.36
N LEU A 273 -4.08 12.72 -0.75
CA LEU A 273 -3.82 12.00 -2.00
C LEU A 273 -3.81 12.91 -3.23
N ALA A 274 -4.69 13.89 -3.30
CA ALA A 274 -4.78 14.77 -4.47
C ALA A 274 -3.48 15.55 -4.73
N PRO A 275 -2.96 16.35 -3.80
CA PRO A 275 -1.68 17.06 -3.97
C PRO A 275 -0.47 16.09 -4.02
N ALA A 276 -0.51 14.97 -3.29
CA ALA A 276 0.56 13.98 -3.31
C ALA A 276 0.73 13.36 -4.70
N VAL A 277 -0.35 12.94 -5.34
CA VAL A 277 -0.33 12.36 -6.70
C VAL A 277 0.24 13.37 -7.71
N ALA A 278 -0.15 14.65 -7.61
CA ALA A 278 0.38 15.71 -8.48
C ALA A 278 1.88 15.93 -8.27
N LEU A 279 2.34 15.96 -7.02
CA LEU A 279 3.76 16.10 -6.67
C LEU A 279 4.58 14.92 -7.20
N ILE A 280 4.16 13.68 -6.91
CA ILE A 280 4.82 12.45 -7.33
C ILE A 280 4.93 12.40 -8.87
N THR A 281 3.82 12.66 -9.56
CA THR A 281 3.78 12.70 -11.02
C THR A 281 4.77 13.70 -11.61
N SER A 282 4.80 14.91 -11.07
CA SER A 282 5.70 15.99 -11.51
C SER A 282 7.17 15.61 -11.30
N ASP A 283 7.50 15.07 -10.12
CA ASP A 283 8.87 14.71 -9.77
C ASP A 283 9.38 13.52 -10.62
N ILE A 284 8.58 12.46 -10.81
CA ILE A 284 8.93 11.33 -11.68
C ILE A 284 9.21 11.81 -13.11
N LYS A 285 8.34 12.65 -13.68
CA LYS A 285 8.54 13.19 -15.04
C LYS A 285 9.84 14.00 -15.16
N LYS A 286 10.14 14.81 -14.15
CA LYS A 286 11.38 15.59 -14.10
C LYS A 286 12.61 14.69 -14.06
N LEU A 287 12.63 13.71 -13.16
CA LEU A 287 13.75 12.78 -12.99
C LEU A 287 13.96 11.91 -14.23
N TRP A 288 12.89 11.35 -14.78
CA TRP A 288 12.96 10.55 -16.01
C TRP A 288 13.49 11.36 -17.19
N LYS A 289 13.05 12.61 -17.37
CA LYS A 289 13.60 13.51 -18.41
C LYS A 289 15.11 13.75 -18.23
N GLN A 290 15.55 13.97 -16.99
CA GLN A 290 16.98 14.18 -16.67
C GLN A 290 17.79 12.92 -17.00
N TYR A 291 17.30 11.74 -16.60
CA TYR A 291 17.92 10.45 -16.89
C TYR A 291 18.05 10.22 -18.40
N SER A 292 16.97 10.40 -19.17
CA SER A 292 16.95 10.20 -20.62
C SER A 292 17.92 11.12 -21.38
N THR A 293 18.11 12.36 -20.90
CA THR A 293 19.07 13.29 -21.48
C THR A 293 20.52 12.97 -21.14
N SER A 294 20.79 12.40 -19.96
CA SER A 294 22.14 11.99 -19.56
C SER A 294 22.59 10.70 -20.22
N SER A 295 21.68 9.75 -20.47
CA SER A 295 21.96 8.46 -21.11
C SER A 295 22.11 8.55 -22.64
N ALA A 296 21.74 9.67 -23.24
CA ALA A 296 21.88 9.95 -24.67
C ALA A 296 23.20 10.64 -25.02
N ARG A 297 24.04 10.97 -24.05
CA ARG A 297 25.39 11.54 -24.20
C ARG A 297 26.46 10.48 -24.01
#